data_2af7050c9b5040118a9e92b02f6a36d8
#
_entry.id   2af7050c9b5040118a9e92b02f6a36d8
#
_cell.length_a   1.000
_cell.length_b   1.000
_cell.length_c   1.000
_cell.angle_alpha   90.00
_cell.angle_beta   90.00
_cell.angle_gamma   90.00
#
_symmetry.space_group_name_H-M   'P 1'
#
loop_
_entity.id
_entity.type
_entity.pdbx_description
1 polymer ?
#
loop_
_entity_poly.entity_id
_entity_poly.type
_entity_poly.pdbx_seq_one_letter_code
_entity_poly.pdbx_strand_id
1 'polypeptide(L)'
;MAKIDYTQFAREIVAAVGGKENIISVGNCMTRLRFVLKDDSIPDKEKVASIKGVKGVMNQGGQYQVIIGTNVSDLIDYVKKEADLTDSKAA
;
A
#
# COMPACT_ATOMS: atom_id res chain seq x y z
N MET A 1 -8.69 13.22 18.84
CA MET A 1 -8.08 12.88 18.53
C MET A 1 -8.00 12.28 17.45
N ALA A 2 -7.30 12.20 17.01
CA ALA A 2 -7.29 11.81 15.81
C ALA A 2 -7.15 10.41 15.63
N LYS A 3 -8.07 9.79 15.07
CA LYS A 3 -7.96 8.47 14.69
C LYS A 3 -7.52 8.44 13.30
N ILE A 4 -6.71 7.49 12.90
CA ILE A 4 -6.33 7.28 11.51
C ILE A 4 -7.56 6.83 10.74
N ASP A 5 -7.85 7.50 9.66
CA ASP A 5 -8.90 7.06 8.75
C ASP A 5 -8.25 6.07 7.77
N TYR A 6 -8.36 4.81 8.07
CA TYR A 6 -7.71 3.78 7.27
C TYR A 6 -8.26 3.71 5.85
N THR A 7 -9.53 4.05 5.67
CA THR A 7 -10.11 4.08 4.33
C THR A 7 -9.41 5.13 3.48
N GLN A 8 -9.28 6.33 4.02
CA GLN A 8 -8.62 7.41 3.31
C GLN A 8 -7.14 7.11 3.11
N PHE A 9 -6.49 6.58 4.13
CA PHE A 9 -5.08 6.23 4.07
C PHE A 9 -4.84 5.21 2.95
N ALA A 10 -5.68 4.18 2.90
CA ALA A 10 -5.56 3.15 1.87
C ALA A 10 -5.78 3.73 0.48
N ARG A 11 -6.76 4.61 0.34
CA ARG A 11 -7.02 5.25 -0.95
C ARG A 11 -5.83 6.04 -1.44
N GLU A 12 -5.21 6.79 -0.54
CA GLU A 12 -4.06 7.60 -0.91
C GLU A 12 -2.90 6.74 -1.35
N ILE A 13 -2.66 5.64 -0.63
CA ILE A 13 -1.57 4.75 -0.97
C ILE A 13 -1.83 4.07 -2.31
N VAL A 14 -3.03 3.54 -2.50
CA VAL A 14 -3.36 2.85 -3.74
C VAL A 14 -3.24 3.80 -4.93
N ALA A 15 -3.76 5.00 -4.78
CA ALA A 15 -3.66 5.98 -5.87
C ALA A 15 -2.21 6.32 -6.16
N ALA A 16 -1.41 6.47 -5.11
CA ALA A 16 -0.01 6.90 -5.27
C ALA A 16 0.85 5.84 -5.93
N VAL A 17 0.51 4.56 -5.78
CA VAL A 17 1.30 3.51 -6.44
C VAL A 17 0.78 3.19 -7.84
N GLY A 18 -0.15 3.99 -8.34
CA GLY A 18 -0.60 3.83 -9.72
C GLY A 18 -2.03 3.35 -9.87
N GLY A 19 -2.75 3.24 -8.77
CA GLY A 19 -4.13 2.78 -8.79
C GLY A 19 -4.22 1.27 -8.77
N LYS A 20 -5.43 0.79 -8.59
CA LYS A 20 -5.63 -0.66 -8.46
C LYS A 20 -5.21 -1.42 -9.69
N GLU A 21 -5.24 -0.76 -10.83
CA GLU A 21 -4.87 -1.40 -12.10
C GLU A 21 -3.39 -1.70 -12.18
N ASN A 22 -2.59 -1.00 -11.39
CA ASN A 22 -1.15 -1.22 -11.38
C ASN A 22 -0.73 -2.22 -10.31
N ILE A 23 -1.64 -2.67 -9.46
CA ILE A 23 -1.32 -3.56 -8.35
C ILE A 23 -1.65 -4.99 -8.72
N ILE A 24 -0.63 -5.84 -8.77
CA ILE A 24 -0.82 -7.27 -9.01
C ILE A 24 -1.20 -7.95 -7.71
N SER A 25 -0.49 -7.64 -6.64
CA SER A 25 -0.79 -8.19 -5.34
C SER A 25 -0.28 -7.26 -4.25
N VAL A 26 -0.79 -7.44 -3.06
CA VAL A 26 -0.32 -6.70 -1.91
C VAL A 26 -0.32 -7.63 -0.71
N GLY A 27 0.72 -7.55 0.07
CA GLY A 27 0.83 -8.26 1.32
C GLY A 27 1.46 -7.34 2.33
N ASN A 28 1.80 -7.87 3.48
CA ASN A 28 2.45 -7.09 4.51
C ASN A 28 3.39 -7.95 5.32
N CYS A 29 4.36 -7.31 5.92
CA CYS A 29 5.12 -7.93 6.98
C CYS A 29 4.86 -7.11 8.23
N MET A 30 5.73 -7.16 9.21
CA MET A 30 5.43 -6.58 10.51
C MET A 30 5.18 -5.08 10.46
N THR A 31 5.86 -4.37 9.57
CA THR A 31 5.78 -2.91 9.54
C THR A 31 5.61 -2.34 8.16
N ARG A 32 5.53 -3.18 7.12
CA ARG A 32 5.53 -2.68 5.74
C ARG A 32 4.43 -3.31 4.92
N LEU A 33 3.87 -2.51 4.03
CA LEU A 33 3.08 -3.05 2.93
C LEU A 33 4.02 -3.44 1.82
N ARG A 34 3.75 -4.56 1.18
CA ARG A 34 4.54 -5.04 0.05
C ARG A 34 3.65 -5.17 -1.14
N PHE A 35 3.92 -4.35 -2.15
CA PHE A 35 3.16 -4.37 -3.39
C PHE A 35 3.97 -5.04 -4.48
N VAL A 36 3.31 -5.86 -5.28
CA VAL A 36 3.84 -6.27 -6.57
C VAL A 36 3.09 -5.47 -7.60
N LEU A 37 3.79 -4.65 -8.34
CA LEU A 37 3.19 -3.72 -9.29
C LEU A 37 3.49 -4.16 -10.70
N LYS A 38 2.56 -3.85 -11.61
CA LYS A 38 2.79 -4.13 -13.02
C LYS A 38 3.91 -3.25 -13.55
N ASP A 39 3.95 -2.02 -13.11
CA ASP A 39 4.98 -1.07 -13.53
C ASP A 39 5.39 -0.28 -12.30
N ASP A 40 6.55 -0.60 -11.76
CA ASP A 40 7.01 0.05 -10.53
C ASP A 40 7.67 1.39 -10.79
N SER A 41 7.66 1.85 -12.02
CA SER A 41 8.13 3.20 -12.32
C SER A 41 7.00 4.22 -12.25
N ILE A 42 5.75 3.77 -12.16
CA ILE A 42 4.62 4.68 -12.08
C ILE A 42 4.58 5.44 -10.76
N PRO A 43 4.80 4.78 -9.60
CA PRO A 43 4.73 5.53 -8.34
C PRO A 43 5.83 6.55 -8.23
N ASP A 44 5.46 7.72 -7.73
CA ASP A 44 6.44 8.74 -7.39
C ASP A 44 6.81 8.52 -5.94
N LYS A 45 8.05 8.11 -5.71
CA LYS A 45 8.52 7.76 -4.39
C LYS A 45 8.31 8.89 -3.38
N GLU A 46 8.56 10.12 -3.81
CA GLU A 46 8.39 11.25 -2.92
C GLU A 46 6.93 11.49 -2.57
N LYS A 47 6.05 11.29 -3.53
CA LYS A 47 4.64 11.42 -3.28
C LYS A 47 4.15 10.39 -2.31
N VAL A 48 4.55 9.13 -2.49
CA VAL A 48 4.15 8.07 -1.59
C VAL A 48 4.69 8.35 -0.19
N ALA A 49 5.94 8.76 -0.11
CA ALA A 49 6.56 9.03 1.18
C ALA A 49 5.92 10.22 1.90
N SER A 50 5.28 11.11 1.16
CA SER A 50 4.66 12.28 1.75
C SER A 50 3.28 12.02 2.30
N ILE A 51 2.72 10.85 2.04
CA ILE A 51 1.41 10.52 2.58
C ILE A 51 1.49 10.44 4.10
N LYS A 52 0.55 11.11 4.76
CA LYS A 52 0.57 11.11 6.20
C LYS A 52 0.42 9.69 6.74
N GLY A 53 1.34 9.28 7.56
CA GLY A 53 1.34 7.92 8.11
C GLY A 53 2.35 7.00 7.46
N VAL A 54 2.89 7.38 6.31
CA VAL A 54 3.95 6.62 5.66
C VAL A 54 5.27 7.07 6.20
N LYS A 55 6.10 6.13 6.62
CA LYS A 55 7.39 6.44 7.22
C LYS A 55 8.55 6.30 6.25
N GLY A 56 8.34 5.63 5.15
CA GLY A 56 9.38 5.49 4.14
C GLY A 56 8.91 4.59 3.03
N VAL A 57 9.71 4.52 2.00
CA VAL A 57 9.40 3.74 0.81
C VAL A 57 10.66 3.08 0.32
N MET A 58 10.55 1.83 -0.09
CA MET A 58 11.65 1.11 -0.72
C MET A 58 11.15 0.38 -1.94
N ASN A 59 11.93 0.36 -2.99
CA ASN A 59 11.63 -0.41 -4.18
C ASN A 59 12.76 -1.41 -4.34
N GLN A 60 12.49 -2.66 -4.06
CA GLN A 60 13.55 -3.63 -3.98
C GLN A 60 13.09 -5.00 -4.43
N GLY A 61 13.84 -5.60 -5.34
CA GLY A 61 13.61 -6.98 -5.71
C GLY A 61 12.24 -7.26 -6.30
N GLY A 62 11.69 -6.32 -7.02
CA GLY A 62 10.38 -6.50 -7.61
C GLY A 62 9.24 -6.19 -6.67
N GLN A 63 9.55 -5.74 -5.45
CA GLN A 63 8.53 -5.36 -4.49
C GLN A 63 8.64 -3.88 -4.18
N TYR A 64 7.50 -3.22 -4.20
CA TYR A 64 7.43 -1.82 -3.79
C TYR A 64 6.95 -1.81 -2.34
N GLN A 65 7.81 -1.44 -1.43
CA GLN A 65 7.53 -1.55 0.00
C GLN A 65 7.26 -0.19 0.58
N VAL A 66 6.16 -0.08 1.31
CA VAL A 66 5.75 1.15 1.97
C VAL A 66 5.79 0.91 3.47
N ILE A 67 6.65 1.64 4.15
CA ILE A 67 6.87 1.44 5.58
C ILE A 67 5.81 2.20 6.35
N ILE A 68 5.03 1.47 7.14
CA ILE A 68 3.88 2.03 7.85
C ILE A 68 4.09 2.00 9.36
N GLY A 69 4.51 0.87 9.88
CA GLY A 69 4.59 0.64 11.31
C GLY A 69 3.73 -0.54 11.70
N THR A 70 3.61 -0.77 13.00
CA THR A 70 2.91 -1.97 13.48
C THR A 70 1.43 -1.97 13.15
N ASN A 71 0.85 -0.81 12.85
CA ASN A 71 -0.55 -0.73 12.45
C ASN A 71 -0.79 -1.20 11.01
N VAL A 72 0.25 -1.67 10.33
CA VAL A 72 0.11 -2.17 8.97
C VAL A 72 -0.89 -3.33 8.90
N SER A 73 -0.99 -4.12 9.96
CA SER A 73 -1.91 -5.26 9.96
C SER A 73 -3.36 -4.81 9.93
N ASP A 74 -3.66 -3.63 10.43
CA ASP A 74 -5.00 -3.08 10.32
C ASP A 74 -5.21 -2.46 8.95
N LEU A 75 -4.20 -1.84 8.43
CA LEU A 75 -4.28 -1.12 7.16
C LEU A 75 -4.43 -2.06 5.98
N ILE A 76 -3.80 -3.23 6.03
CA ILE A 76 -3.72 -4.12 4.87
C ILE A 76 -5.11 -4.49 4.33
N ASP A 77 -6.07 -4.71 5.20
CA ASP A 77 -7.40 -5.09 4.75
C ASP A 77 -8.07 -3.97 3.98
N TYR A 78 -7.83 -2.73 4.38
CA TYR A 78 -8.38 -1.59 3.68
C TYR A 78 -7.69 -1.41 2.33
N VAL A 79 -6.39 -1.67 2.26
CA VAL A 79 -5.66 -1.59 1.01
C VAL A 79 -6.16 -2.65 0.03
N LYS A 80 -6.38 -3.86 0.51
CA LYS A 80 -6.89 -4.92 -0.34
C LYS A 80 -8.24 -4.57 -0.91
N LYS A 81 -9.08 -3.95 -0.11
CA LYS A 81 -10.38 -3.51 -0.58
C LYS A 81 -10.26 -2.46 -1.64
N GLU A 82 -9.44 -1.46 -1.42
CA GLU A 82 -9.26 -0.37 -2.38
C GLU A 82 -8.65 -0.89 -3.67
N ALA A 83 -7.78 -1.86 -3.57
CA ALA A 83 -7.13 -2.44 -4.74
C ALA A 83 -7.97 -3.53 -5.39
N ASP A 84 -9.14 -3.83 -4.82
CA ASP A 84 -10.02 -4.86 -5.32
C ASP A 84 -9.32 -6.23 -5.34
N LEU A 85 -8.58 -6.50 -4.28
CA LEU A 85 -7.82 -7.74 -4.15
C LEU A 85 -8.31 -8.56 -2.97
N THR A 86 -9.58 -8.52 -2.70
CA THR A 86 -10.12 -9.34 -1.63
C THR A 86 -9.97 -10.75 -2.05
N ASP A 87 -9.41 -11.35 -1.34
CA ASP A 87 -9.16 -12.59 -1.63
C ASP A 87 -9.91 -13.46 -1.93
N SER A 88 -10.51 -13.35 -1.60
CA SER A 88 -11.25 -14.23 -1.81
C SER A 88 -11.02 -14.92 -2.90
N LYS A 89 -10.62 -14.66 -3.45
CA LYS A 89 -10.41 -15.28 -4.27
C LYS A 89 -9.64 -16.01 -4.26
N ALA A 90 -9.22 -15.93 -3.78
CA ALA A 90 -8.33 -16.53 -3.71
C ALA A 90 -8.60 -17.69 -3.89
N ALA A 91 -8.95 -17.92 -3.96
CA ALA A 91 -9.08 -18.97 -3.86
C ALA A 91 -9.02 -19.53 -4.48
#